data_596ca84496223f1c0933a2013088a442
#
_entry.id   596ca84496223f1c0933a2013088a442
#
_cell.length_a   1.000
_cell.length_b   1.000
_cell.length_c   1.000
_cell.angle_alpha   90.00
_cell.angle_beta   90.00
_cell.angle_gamma   90.00
#
_symmetry.space_group_name_H-M   'P 1'
#
loop_
_entity.id
_entity.type
_entity.pdbx_description
1 polymer ?
#
loop_
_entity_poly.entity_id
_entity_poly.type
_entity_poly.pdbx_seq_one_letter_code
_entity_poly.pdbx_strand_id
1 'polypeptide(L)'
;MFKVQGSRIYIIGYMGSGKTSALKHLANKMSWQGIDLDKLFEEKYKISVQDFFHKYDEAAFRKLESQLLKDTANLENVIIATGGGTPCFFDNMEWMNENGTTVFLKVAPMTAVHRLMQSKKKRPLIEGKSEQEVIEFVNKHYGDRMKFYEQAHITVKGESLDVEELVGRLQDYKLEGEIN
;
A
#
# COMPACT_ATOMS: atom_id res chain seq x y z
N MET A 1 -16.34 5.49 -20.43
CA MET A 1 -14.96 6.05 -20.39
C MET A 1 -14.90 6.93 -19.17
N PHE A 2 -14.27 6.44 -18.09
CA PHE A 2 -14.29 7.12 -16.80
C PHE A 2 -13.24 8.26 -16.81
N LYS A 3 -13.68 9.48 -17.07
CA LYS A 3 -12.83 10.66 -16.94
C LYS A 3 -12.83 11.12 -15.47
N VAL A 4 -11.91 10.62 -14.71
CA VAL A 4 -11.49 11.23 -13.46
C VAL A 4 -10.15 11.90 -13.77
N GLN A 5 -10.20 13.17 -14.15
CA GLN A 5 -9.03 13.90 -14.62
C GLN A 5 -8.10 14.20 -13.43
N GLY A 6 -6.80 13.92 -13.58
CA GLY A 6 -5.77 14.36 -12.65
C GLY A 6 -5.69 13.63 -11.32
N SER A 7 -6.04 12.33 -11.26
CA SER A 7 -6.14 11.62 -9.98
C SER A 7 -5.06 10.58 -9.76
N ARG A 8 -4.60 10.54 -8.51
CA ARG A 8 -3.77 9.47 -7.97
C ARG A 8 -4.57 8.66 -6.96
N ILE A 9 -4.40 7.34 -6.97
CA ILE A 9 -4.97 6.45 -5.97
C ILE A 9 -3.82 5.72 -5.28
N TYR A 10 -3.76 5.81 -3.96
CA TYR A 10 -2.76 5.12 -3.15
C TYR A 10 -3.41 3.94 -2.44
N ILE A 11 -2.98 2.71 -2.76
CA ILE A 11 -3.44 1.49 -2.08
C ILE A 11 -2.48 1.21 -0.94
N ILE A 12 -2.99 1.32 0.29
CA ILE A 12 -2.25 1.09 1.52
C ILE A 12 -2.78 -0.14 2.26
N GLY A 13 -2.01 -0.64 3.19
CA GLY A 13 -2.39 -1.77 4.05
C GLY A 13 -1.21 -2.64 4.42
N TYR A 14 -1.44 -3.56 5.34
CA TYR A 14 -0.41 -4.42 5.89
C TYR A 14 0.22 -5.35 4.84
N MET A 15 1.40 -5.89 5.11
CA MET A 15 1.99 -6.95 4.29
C MET A 15 1.04 -8.16 4.24
N GLY A 16 0.87 -8.76 3.07
CA GLY A 16 -0.11 -9.83 2.87
C GLY A 16 -1.56 -9.39 2.68
N SER A 17 -1.88 -8.08 2.71
CA SER A 17 -3.26 -7.60 2.49
C SER A 17 -3.76 -7.75 1.04
N GLY A 18 -2.87 -7.94 0.06
CA GLY A 18 -3.25 -8.13 -1.35
C GLY A 18 -3.12 -6.89 -2.23
N LYS A 19 -2.38 -5.87 -1.80
CA LYS A 19 -2.20 -4.61 -2.53
C LYS A 19 -1.75 -4.76 -3.98
N THR A 20 -0.78 -5.64 -4.24
CA THR A 20 -0.27 -5.88 -5.60
C THR A 20 -1.34 -6.51 -6.51
N SER A 21 -2.20 -7.38 -5.97
CA SER A 21 -3.33 -7.94 -6.70
C SER A 21 -4.40 -6.88 -6.97
N ALA A 22 -4.78 -6.12 -5.94
CA ALA A 22 -5.73 -5.02 -6.05
C ALA A 22 -5.27 -3.98 -7.08
N LEU A 23 -3.98 -3.61 -7.05
CA LEU A 23 -3.36 -2.72 -8.03
C LEU A 23 -3.62 -3.19 -9.47
N LYS A 24 -3.33 -4.45 -9.76
CA LYS A 24 -3.49 -5.00 -11.12
C LYS A 24 -4.93 -4.96 -11.58
N HIS A 25 -5.88 -5.40 -10.74
CA HIS A 25 -7.29 -5.45 -11.09
C HIS A 25 -7.87 -4.05 -11.27
N LEU A 26 -7.56 -3.14 -10.34
CA LEU A 26 -8.07 -1.77 -10.38
C LEU A 26 -7.47 -0.98 -11.57
N ALA A 27 -6.17 -1.12 -11.84
CA ALA A 27 -5.51 -0.50 -12.98
C ALA A 27 -6.10 -0.95 -14.32
N ASN A 28 -6.33 -2.26 -14.47
CA ASN A 28 -7.00 -2.80 -15.65
C ASN A 28 -8.43 -2.26 -15.79
N LYS A 29 -9.20 -2.25 -14.71
CA LYS A 29 -10.59 -1.79 -14.71
C LYS A 29 -10.72 -0.32 -15.09
N MET A 30 -9.84 0.52 -14.56
CA MET A 30 -9.85 1.96 -14.80
C MET A 30 -9.07 2.37 -16.07
N SER A 31 -8.33 1.44 -16.70
CA SER A 31 -7.38 1.73 -17.80
C SER A 31 -6.33 2.78 -17.37
N TRP A 32 -5.87 2.69 -16.11
CA TRP A 32 -4.86 3.57 -15.53
C TRP A 32 -3.53 2.85 -15.39
N GLN A 33 -2.45 3.63 -15.25
CA GLN A 33 -1.13 3.09 -14.96
C GLN A 33 -1.10 2.53 -13.52
N GLY A 34 -0.58 1.31 -13.36
CA GLY A 34 -0.34 0.70 -12.04
C GLY A 34 1.14 0.76 -11.67
N ILE A 35 1.46 1.27 -10.49
CA ILE A 35 2.83 1.33 -9.94
C ILE A 35 2.88 0.60 -8.60
N ASP A 36 3.77 -0.37 -8.47
CA ASP A 36 4.15 -0.96 -7.19
C ASP A 36 5.40 -0.22 -6.69
N LEU A 37 5.30 0.45 -5.53
CA LEU A 37 6.36 1.33 -5.03
C LEU A 37 7.64 0.55 -4.68
N ASP A 38 7.51 -0.70 -4.19
CA ASP A 38 8.66 -1.57 -3.93
C ASP A 38 9.41 -1.88 -5.23
N LYS A 39 8.67 -2.19 -6.31
CA LYS A 39 9.28 -2.45 -7.62
C LYS A 39 9.92 -1.21 -8.22
N LEU A 40 9.26 -0.07 -8.11
CA LEU A 40 9.82 1.20 -8.56
C LEU A 40 11.12 1.54 -7.82
N PHE A 41 11.19 1.22 -6.50
CA PHE A 41 12.42 1.34 -5.72
C PHE A 41 13.53 0.44 -6.29
N GLU A 42 13.23 -0.85 -6.51
CA GLU A 42 14.19 -1.82 -7.03
C GLU A 42 14.70 -1.44 -8.44
N GLU A 43 13.81 -0.91 -9.28
CA GLU A 43 14.17 -0.43 -10.62
C GLU A 43 15.06 0.82 -10.59
N LYS A 44 14.76 1.77 -9.70
CA LYS A 44 15.49 3.03 -9.58
C LYS A 44 16.89 2.83 -8.97
N TYR A 45 16.97 2.05 -7.90
CA TYR A 45 18.21 1.90 -7.13
C TYR A 45 19.02 0.66 -7.48
N LYS A 46 18.51 -0.21 -8.38
CA LYS A 46 19.17 -1.43 -8.85
C LYS A 46 19.58 -2.40 -7.73
N ILE A 47 18.78 -2.44 -6.68
CA ILE A 47 18.93 -3.32 -5.53
C ILE A 47 17.53 -3.74 -5.05
N SER A 48 17.37 -5.02 -4.65
CA SER A 48 16.10 -5.44 -4.07
C SER A 48 15.85 -4.77 -2.72
N VAL A 49 14.59 -4.58 -2.36
CA VAL A 49 14.23 -4.05 -1.03
C VAL A 49 14.85 -4.92 0.07
N GLN A 50 14.84 -6.25 -0.10
CA GLN A 50 15.45 -7.18 0.85
C GLN A 50 16.95 -6.96 1.00
N ASP A 51 17.69 -6.89 -0.12
CA ASP A 51 19.14 -6.68 -0.09
C ASP A 51 19.50 -5.29 0.45
N PHE A 52 18.64 -4.29 0.21
CA PHE A 52 18.83 -2.97 0.77
C PHE A 52 18.78 -2.99 2.30
N PHE A 53 17.80 -3.71 2.89
CA PHE A 53 17.72 -3.89 4.34
C PHE A 53 18.89 -4.69 4.94
N HIS A 54 19.48 -5.60 4.18
CA HIS A 54 20.69 -6.34 4.61
C HIS A 54 21.96 -5.49 4.55
N LYS A 55 22.02 -4.56 3.59
CA LYS A 55 23.23 -3.76 3.33
C LYS A 55 23.22 -2.41 4.06
N TYR A 56 22.04 -1.85 4.26
CA TYR A 56 21.82 -0.54 4.87
C TYR A 56 20.81 -0.65 6.02
N ASP A 57 20.53 0.45 6.69
CA ASP A 57 19.54 0.50 7.76
C ASP A 57 18.12 0.86 7.28
N GLU A 58 17.14 0.67 8.16
CA GLU A 58 15.75 1.00 7.85
C GLU A 58 15.56 2.50 7.64
N ALA A 59 16.27 3.36 8.37
CA ALA A 59 16.11 4.80 8.27
C ALA A 59 16.50 5.31 6.87
N ALA A 60 17.59 4.77 6.29
CA ALA A 60 18.01 5.07 4.93
C ALA A 60 16.95 4.61 3.91
N PHE A 61 16.40 3.40 4.08
CA PHE A 61 15.34 2.90 3.21
C PHE A 61 14.11 3.82 3.26
N ARG A 62 13.62 4.14 4.48
CA ARG A 62 12.42 4.97 4.65
C ARG A 62 12.55 6.36 4.05
N LYS A 63 13.73 6.94 4.15
CA LYS A 63 14.02 8.23 3.50
C LYS A 63 13.90 8.18 1.98
N LEU A 64 14.49 7.16 1.36
CA LEU A 64 14.42 6.96 -0.09
C LEU A 64 13.01 6.56 -0.55
N GLU A 65 12.32 5.72 0.21
CA GLU A 65 10.92 5.32 -0.04
C GLU A 65 9.99 6.54 -0.01
N SER A 66 10.13 7.42 1.01
CA SER A 66 9.36 8.65 1.12
C SER A 66 9.62 9.61 -0.04
N GLN A 67 10.88 9.78 -0.44
CA GLN A 67 11.21 10.59 -1.61
C GLN A 67 10.60 10.02 -2.89
N LEU A 68 10.68 8.70 -3.08
CA LEU A 68 10.13 8.02 -4.24
C LEU A 68 8.60 8.13 -4.30
N LEU A 69 7.92 8.04 -3.13
CA LEU A 69 6.50 8.31 -3.02
C LEU A 69 6.17 9.73 -3.49
N LYS A 70 6.91 10.72 -3.01
CA LYS A 70 6.69 12.15 -3.36
C LYS A 70 6.99 12.46 -4.84
N ASP A 71 7.91 11.74 -5.45
CA ASP A 71 8.18 11.84 -6.90
C ASP A 71 6.94 11.45 -7.76
N THR A 72 5.97 10.71 -7.19
CA THR A 72 4.72 10.37 -7.90
C THR A 72 3.75 11.54 -8.04
N ALA A 73 4.01 12.69 -7.41
CA ALA A 73 3.13 13.89 -7.46
C ALA A 73 2.84 14.39 -8.88
N ASN A 74 3.79 14.18 -9.80
CA ASN A 74 3.69 14.64 -11.19
C ASN A 74 2.96 13.66 -12.12
N LEU A 75 2.50 12.51 -11.59
CA LEU A 75 1.80 11.50 -12.36
C LEU A 75 0.29 11.71 -12.27
N GLU A 76 -0.40 11.43 -13.37
CA GLU A 76 -1.85 11.50 -13.48
C GLU A 76 -2.42 10.16 -13.92
N ASN A 77 -3.66 9.88 -13.51
CA ASN A 77 -4.36 8.62 -13.82
C ASN A 77 -3.52 7.38 -13.46
N VAL A 78 -3.00 7.39 -12.23
CA VAL A 78 -2.10 6.36 -11.71
C VAL A 78 -2.62 5.78 -10.40
N ILE A 79 -2.41 4.48 -10.24
CA ILE A 79 -2.69 3.75 -9.00
C ILE A 79 -1.36 3.26 -8.45
N ILE A 80 -1.07 3.59 -7.22
CA ILE A 80 0.18 3.29 -6.55
C ILE A 80 -0.08 2.34 -5.38
N ALA A 81 0.44 1.11 -5.44
CA ALA A 81 0.49 0.23 -4.29
C ALA A 81 1.75 0.52 -3.48
N THR A 82 1.59 0.86 -2.20
CA THR A 82 2.70 1.21 -1.31
C THR A 82 3.28 0.00 -0.60
N GLY A 83 4.48 0.12 -0.05
CA GLY A 83 4.97 -0.79 0.98
C GLY A 83 4.07 -0.75 2.24
N GLY A 84 4.02 -1.85 2.99
CA GLY A 84 3.18 -1.90 4.21
C GLY A 84 3.59 -0.88 5.28
N GLY A 85 4.84 -0.46 5.31
CA GLY A 85 5.34 0.55 6.23
C GLY A 85 5.24 1.99 5.72
N THR A 86 5.10 2.20 4.42
CA THR A 86 5.15 3.53 3.80
C THR A 86 4.27 4.57 4.50
N PRO A 87 2.99 4.29 4.85
CA PRO A 87 2.13 5.26 5.54
C PRO A 87 2.57 5.61 6.96
N CYS A 88 3.43 4.79 7.57
CA CYS A 88 3.76 4.89 9.00
C CYS A 88 4.99 5.77 9.29
N PHE A 89 5.65 6.29 8.25
CA PHE A 89 6.88 7.07 8.39
C PHE A 89 6.74 8.47 7.82
N PHE A 90 7.41 9.41 8.48
CA PHE A 90 7.37 10.84 8.13
C PHE A 90 5.93 11.36 8.03
N ASP A 91 5.67 12.22 7.08
CA ASP A 91 4.38 12.80 6.70
C ASP A 91 3.68 12.02 5.55
N ASN A 92 4.14 10.79 5.26
CA ASN A 92 3.69 10.07 4.07
C ASN A 92 2.17 9.85 4.01
N MET A 93 1.52 9.56 5.15
CA MET A 93 0.06 9.33 5.16
C MET A 93 -0.71 10.62 4.86
N GLU A 94 -0.34 11.70 5.52
CA GLU A 94 -0.91 13.04 5.31
C GLU A 94 -0.67 13.48 3.86
N TRP A 95 0.58 13.34 3.39
CA TRP A 95 0.93 13.69 2.02
C TRP A 95 0.13 12.91 0.96
N MET A 96 -0.08 11.60 1.16
CA MET A 96 -0.91 10.80 0.25
C MET A 96 -2.37 11.26 0.25
N ASN A 97 -2.91 11.63 1.42
CA ASN A 97 -4.26 12.16 1.54
C ASN A 97 -4.43 13.50 0.83
N GLU A 98 -3.42 14.38 0.90
CA GLU A 98 -3.45 15.68 0.22
C GLU A 98 -3.25 15.56 -1.30
N ASN A 99 -2.52 14.54 -1.76
CA ASN A 99 -2.11 14.42 -3.16
C ASN A 99 -2.88 13.36 -3.96
N GLY A 100 -3.88 12.71 -3.36
CA GLY A 100 -4.70 11.71 -4.04
C GLY A 100 -5.73 11.06 -3.14
N THR A 101 -6.37 10.00 -3.63
CA THR A 101 -7.32 9.22 -2.84
C THR A 101 -6.63 8.00 -2.26
N THR A 102 -6.67 7.84 -0.95
CA THR A 102 -6.09 6.69 -0.25
C THR A 102 -7.14 5.61 -0.01
N VAL A 103 -6.75 4.37 -0.30
CA VAL A 103 -7.59 3.16 -0.14
C VAL A 103 -6.87 2.19 0.78
N PHE A 104 -7.43 1.93 1.94
CA PHE A 104 -6.93 0.93 2.89
C PHE A 104 -7.53 -0.44 2.62
N LEU A 105 -6.68 -1.40 2.24
CA LEU A 105 -7.04 -2.82 2.18
C LEU A 105 -6.92 -3.44 3.57
N LYS A 106 -8.02 -3.45 4.31
CA LYS A 106 -8.11 -4.03 5.65
C LYS A 106 -8.28 -5.54 5.55
N VAL A 107 -7.41 -6.29 6.23
CA VAL A 107 -7.53 -7.74 6.41
C VAL A 107 -7.45 -8.07 7.89
N ALA A 108 -8.02 -9.18 8.32
CA ALA A 108 -7.82 -9.64 9.70
C ALA A 108 -6.33 -9.98 9.93
N PRO A 109 -5.76 -9.73 11.13
CA PRO A 109 -4.36 -10.08 11.41
C PRO A 109 -4.03 -11.54 11.12
N MET A 110 -4.92 -12.47 11.43
CA MET A 110 -4.74 -13.90 11.13
C MET A 110 -4.71 -14.20 9.64
N THR A 111 -5.49 -13.48 8.83
CA THR A 111 -5.40 -13.58 7.36
C THR A 111 -4.03 -13.14 6.86
N ALA A 112 -3.49 -12.06 7.42
CA ALA A 112 -2.13 -11.62 7.11
C ALA A 112 -1.08 -12.68 7.51
N VAL A 113 -1.18 -13.24 8.71
CA VAL A 113 -0.30 -14.35 9.17
C VAL A 113 -0.34 -15.51 8.18
N HIS A 114 -1.53 -16.01 7.85
CA HIS A 114 -1.70 -17.13 6.92
C HIS A 114 -1.05 -16.87 5.56
N ARG A 115 -1.30 -15.70 4.99
CA ARG A 115 -0.73 -15.31 3.69
C ARG A 115 0.78 -15.12 3.75
N LEU A 116 1.32 -14.62 4.86
CA LEU A 116 2.76 -14.47 5.06
C LEU A 116 3.46 -15.82 5.17
N MET A 117 2.89 -16.77 5.92
CA MET A 117 3.42 -18.11 6.07
C MET A 117 3.42 -18.91 4.76
N GLN A 118 2.42 -18.70 3.91
CA GLN A 118 2.31 -19.38 2.60
C GLN A 118 3.12 -18.68 1.49
N SER A 119 3.62 -17.47 1.73
CA SER A 119 4.32 -16.69 0.72
C SER A 119 5.69 -17.27 0.40
N LYS A 120 5.98 -17.45 -0.90
CA LYS A 120 7.33 -17.75 -1.37
C LYS A 120 8.30 -16.58 -1.26
N LYS A 121 7.78 -15.34 -1.11
CA LYS A 121 8.60 -14.13 -0.96
C LYS A 121 9.16 -14.12 0.48
N LYS A 122 10.47 -14.23 0.59
CA LYS A 122 11.14 -14.08 1.90
C LYS A 122 10.87 -12.70 2.48
N ARG A 123 10.62 -12.67 3.78
CA ARG A 123 10.33 -11.45 4.53
C ARG A 123 11.31 -11.35 5.71
N PRO A 124 12.28 -10.43 5.67
CA PRO A 124 13.29 -10.31 6.75
C PRO A 124 12.68 -10.21 8.15
N LEU A 125 11.53 -9.53 8.28
CA LEU A 125 10.85 -9.30 9.57
C LEU A 125 10.31 -10.57 10.25
N ILE A 126 10.08 -11.63 9.50
CA ILE A 126 9.52 -12.91 10.02
C ILE A 126 10.42 -14.12 9.72
N GLU A 127 11.57 -13.91 9.10
CA GLU A 127 12.50 -14.99 8.76
C GLU A 127 13.02 -15.68 10.03
N GLY A 128 12.95 -17.00 10.05
CA GLY A 128 13.40 -17.82 11.19
C GLY A 128 12.47 -17.86 12.40
N LYS A 129 11.31 -17.20 12.36
CA LYS A 129 10.32 -17.22 13.43
C LYS A 129 9.41 -18.45 13.34
N SER A 130 9.05 -18.99 14.51
CA SER A 130 7.97 -19.98 14.62
C SER A 130 6.62 -19.36 14.28
N GLU A 131 5.61 -20.18 14.01
CA GLU A 131 4.26 -19.71 13.74
C GLU A 131 3.71 -18.82 14.87
N GLN A 132 3.91 -19.25 16.13
CA GLN A 132 3.48 -18.48 17.30
C GLN A 132 4.15 -17.10 17.37
N GLU A 133 5.46 -17.04 17.14
CA GLU A 133 6.21 -15.79 17.10
C GLU A 133 5.77 -14.87 15.95
N VAL A 134 5.38 -15.44 14.80
CA VAL A 134 4.79 -14.67 13.68
C VAL A 134 3.44 -14.10 14.07
N ILE A 135 2.58 -14.89 14.72
CA ILE A 135 1.26 -14.42 15.19
C ILE A 135 1.42 -13.24 16.16
N GLU A 136 2.28 -13.37 17.16
CA GLU A 136 2.53 -12.33 18.16
C GLU A 136 3.13 -11.07 17.50
N PHE A 137 4.11 -11.24 16.64
CA PHE A 137 4.72 -10.15 15.88
C PHE A 137 3.69 -9.43 15.02
N VAL A 138 2.88 -10.17 14.24
CA VAL A 138 1.88 -9.56 13.36
C VAL A 138 0.82 -8.82 14.17
N ASN A 139 0.29 -9.41 15.25
CA ASN A 139 -0.73 -8.75 16.06
C ASN A 139 -0.24 -7.40 16.61
N LYS A 140 0.96 -7.37 17.19
CA LYS A 140 1.56 -6.14 17.69
C LYS A 140 1.84 -5.14 16.58
N HIS A 141 2.58 -5.57 15.57
CA HIS A 141 3.05 -4.72 14.48
C HIS A 141 1.91 -4.18 13.59
N TYR A 142 0.85 -4.96 13.41
CA TYR A 142 -0.37 -4.52 12.73
C TYR A 142 -1.11 -3.49 13.58
N GLY A 143 -1.26 -3.77 14.89
CA GLY A 143 -1.90 -2.84 15.83
C GLY A 143 -1.22 -1.48 15.88
N ASP A 144 0.11 -1.45 15.95
CA ASP A 144 0.91 -0.20 15.96
C ASP A 144 0.71 0.65 14.69
N ARG A 145 0.37 0.01 13.56
CA ARG A 145 0.17 0.66 12.25
C ARG A 145 -1.26 1.09 11.97
N MET A 146 -2.25 0.55 12.69
CA MET A 146 -3.67 0.83 12.44
C MET A 146 -3.99 2.31 12.45
N LYS A 147 -3.43 3.06 13.41
CA LYS A 147 -3.63 4.52 13.52
C LYS A 147 -3.24 5.31 12.26
N PHE A 148 -2.35 4.77 11.43
CA PHE A 148 -2.00 5.35 10.13
C PHE A 148 -2.96 4.89 9.04
N TYR A 149 -3.24 3.58 8.96
CA TYR A 149 -4.11 3.05 7.93
C TYR A 149 -5.55 3.56 8.02
N GLU A 150 -6.06 3.78 9.25
CA GLU A 150 -7.41 4.30 9.49
C GLU A 150 -7.61 5.76 9.07
N GLN A 151 -6.54 6.48 8.72
CA GLN A 151 -6.63 7.81 8.13
C GLN A 151 -6.94 7.80 6.63
N ALA A 152 -7.06 6.62 6.01
CA ALA A 152 -7.40 6.50 4.60
C ALA A 152 -8.81 7.02 4.31
N HIS A 153 -8.98 7.62 3.14
CA HIS A 153 -10.27 8.11 2.67
C HIS A 153 -11.30 6.98 2.50
N ILE A 154 -10.85 5.82 2.02
CA ILE A 154 -11.71 4.67 1.77
C ILE A 154 -11.09 3.42 2.41
N THR A 155 -11.91 2.67 3.17
CA THR A 155 -11.51 1.37 3.71
C THR A 155 -12.33 0.27 3.05
N VAL A 156 -11.68 -0.77 2.53
CA VAL A 156 -12.32 -1.94 1.93
C VAL A 156 -11.76 -3.24 2.51
N LYS A 157 -12.54 -4.32 2.45
CA LYS A 157 -12.11 -5.65 2.88
C LYS A 157 -11.14 -6.24 1.85
N GLY A 158 -9.92 -6.54 2.29
CA GLY A 158 -8.89 -7.13 1.42
C GLY A 158 -9.04 -8.64 1.20
N GLU A 159 -9.85 -9.34 2.01
CA GLU A 159 -10.15 -10.77 1.84
C GLU A 159 -11.08 -11.04 0.65
N SER A 160 -11.98 -10.12 0.40
CA SER A 160 -13.04 -10.26 -0.62
C SER A 160 -13.21 -8.96 -1.41
N LEU A 161 -12.11 -8.44 -1.93
CA LEU A 161 -12.14 -7.17 -2.66
C LEU A 161 -13.02 -7.31 -3.91
N ASP A 162 -14.11 -6.56 -3.94
CA ASP A 162 -14.90 -6.30 -5.13
C ASP A 162 -14.39 -5.02 -5.81
N VAL A 163 -13.82 -5.19 -6.99
CA VAL A 163 -13.22 -4.07 -7.74
C VAL A 163 -14.30 -3.14 -8.31
N GLU A 164 -15.48 -3.67 -8.68
CA GLU A 164 -16.60 -2.86 -9.16
C GLU A 164 -17.14 -1.97 -8.04
N GLU A 165 -17.35 -2.54 -6.85
CA GLU A 165 -17.75 -1.78 -5.66
C GLU A 165 -16.71 -0.69 -5.34
N LEU A 166 -15.42 -1.03 -5.38
CA LEU A 166 -14.35 -0.06 -5.10
C LEU A 166 -14.36 1.10 -6.11
N VAL A 167 -14.53 0.81 -7.40
CA VAL A 167 -14.63 1.86 -8.43
C VAL A 167 -15.83 2.78 -8.16
N GLY A 168 -16.98 2.22 -7.81
CA GLY A 168 -18.17 3.00 -7.42
C GLY A 168 -17.87 3.93 -6.25
N ARG A 169 -17.30 3.40 -5.17
CA ARG A 169 -16.92 4.21 -3.98
C ARG A 169 -15.89 5.30 -4.28
N LEU A 170 -14.94 5.04 -5.19
CA LEU A 170 -13.98 6.05 -5.64
C LEU A 170 -14.65 7.19 -6.42
N GLN A 171 -15.69 6.88 -7.18
CA GLN A 171 -16.48 7.89 -7.90
C GLN A 171 -17.31 8.76 -6.94
N ASP A 172 -18.02 8.12 -6.03
CA ASP A 172 -18.85 8.81 -5.02
C ASP A 172 -18.00 9.73 -4.15
N TYR A 173 -16.86 9.26 -3.66
CA TYR A 173 -15.94 10.07 -2.85
C TYR A 173 -15.48 11.36 -3.55
N LYS A 174 -15.27 11.31 -4.87
CA LYS A 174 -14.86 12.49 -5.63
C LYS A 174 -16.00 13.49 -5.87
N LEU A 175 -17.19 12.98 -6.15
CA LEU A 175 -18.36 13.82 -6.32
C LEU A 175 -18.66 14.62 -5.04
N GLU A 176 -18.48 14.00 -3.87
CA GLU A 176 -18.63 14.68 -2.57
C GLU A 176 -17.56 15.77 -2.35
N GLY A 177 -16.33 15.54 -2.83
CA GLY A 177 -15.23 16.51 -2.73
C GLY A 177 -15.33 17.71 -3.69
N GLU A 178 -16.10 17.60 -4.78
CA GLU A 178 -16.33 18.68 -5.74
C GLU A 178 -17.51 19.60 -5.35
N ILE A 179 -18.33 19.18 -4.37
CA ILE A 179 -19.52 19.91 -3.91
C ILE A 179 -19.20 20.81 -2.69
N ASN A 180 -18.07 20.60 -2.02
CA ASN A 180 -17.60 21.37 -0.86
C ASN A 180 -16.44 22.30 -1.22
#